data_16652e1f86e8858a0fe4d6993d45add4
#
_entry.id   16652e1f86e8858a0fe4d6993d45add4
#
_cell.length_a   1.000
_cell.length_b   1.000
_cell.length_c   1.000
_cell.angle_alpha   90.00
_cell.angle_beta   90.00
_cell.angle_gamma   90.00
#
_symmetry.space_group_name_H-M   'P 1'
#
loop_
_entity.id
_entity.type
_entity.pdbx_description
1 polymer ?
#
loop_
_entity_poly.entity_id
_entity_poly.type
_entity_poly.pdbx_seq_one_letter_code
_entity_poly.pdbx_strand_id
1 'polypeptide(L)'
;MNEGTPMGVSSLYKNMNKIQLQNWIEEYLQGTDYALITLNVSAANDILVEVDRLAGVDVDFCAALNHFLVEKLGDEDYSLEVGSVSLTDPFKTKMQYEKNLGHDVEIMAKGEKGEWRKVKGQLVSVDEETFSVDIEEKVEVPGKKRKETQIVTHTWRYDEPKYVKYDLKF
;
A
#
# COMPACT_ATOMS: atom_id res chain seq x y z
N MET A 1 1.90 15.08 -41.24
CA MET A 1 1.96 14.46 -40.85
C MET A 1 2.65 13.63 -40.58
N ASN A 2 2.86 13.14 -40.20
CA ASN A 2 3.40 12.42 -39.94
C ASN A 2 3.39 11.58 -39.50
N GLU A 3 3.35 11.12 -39.50
CA GLU A 3 3.34 10.39 -39.08
C GLU A 3 4.08 9.85 -38.44
N GLY A 4 4.32 9.82 -38.02
CA GLY A 4 4.82 9.46 -36.86
C GLY A 4 5.87 8.50 -36.81
N THR A 5 6.84 8.76 -36.17
CA THR A 5 7.88 7.84 -35.96
C THR A 5 7.43 6.84 -34.93
N PRO A 6 7.22 5.65 -35.34
CA PRO A 6 6.51 4.69 -34.50
C PRO A 6 7.19 4.41 -33.18
N MET A 7 8.50 4.29 -33.14
CA MET A 7 9.16 3.81 -31.93
C MET A 7 9.23 4.86 -30.84
N GLY A 8 9.61 6.07 -31.16
CA GLY A 8 9.65 7.14 -30.17
C GLY A 8 8.29 7.52 -29.67
N VAL A 9 7.32 7.56 -30.56
CA VAL A 9 5.94 7.88 -30.22
C VAL A 9 5.35 6.78 -29.33
N SER A 10 5.64 5.53 -29.61
CA SER A 10 5.14 4.42 -28.82
C SER A 10 5.63 4.46 -27.38
N SER A 11 6.90 4.76 -27.16
CA SER A 11 7.46 4.85 -25.82
C SER A 11 6.87 6.02 -25.04
N LEU A 12 6.79 7.19 -25.66
CA LEU A 12 6.16 8.35 -25.05
C LEU A 12 4.67 8.11 -24.77
N TYR A 13 4.02 7.43 -25.69
CA TYR A 13 2.60 7.12 -25.55
C TYR A 13 2.35 6.22 -24.34
N LYS A 14 3.21 5.23 -24.07
CA LYS A 14 3.09 4.40 -22.87
C LYS A 14 3.19 5.20 -21.60
N ASN A 15 4.15 6.12 -21.51
CA ASN A 15 4.30 6.97 -20.35
C ASN A 15 3.08 7.87 -20.18
N MET A 16 2.58 8.42 -21.27
CA MET A 16 1.38 9.25 -21.24
C MET A 16 0.16 8.43 -20.81
N ASN A 17 0.08 7.18 -21.25
CA ASN A 17 -1.03 6.30 -20.86
C ASN A 17 -1.08 6.09 -19.35
N LYS A 18 0.06 5.89 -18.71
CA LYS A 18 0.08 5.71 -17.25
C LYS A 18 -0.35 6.98 -16.53
N ILE A 19 0.13 8.12 -16.95
CA ILE A 19 -0.25 9.42 -16.37
C ILE A 19 -1.74 9.66 -16.59
N GLN A 20 -2.22 9.40 -17.79
CA GLN A 20 -3.63 9.58 -18.12
C GLN A 20 -4.51 8.61 -17.35
N LEU A 21 -4.10 7.35 -17.19
CA LEU A 21 -4.80 6.38 -16.38
C LEU A 21 -4.91 6.85 -14.94
N GLN A 22 -3.83 7.34 -14.38
CA GLN A 22 -3.84 7.87 -13.02
C GLN A 22 -4.82 9.02 -12.89
N ASN A 23 -4.81 9.94 -13.85
CA ASN A 23 -5.74 11.08 -13.83
C ASN A 23 -7.19 10.63 -13.93
N TRP A 24 -7.50 9.68 -14.79
CA TRP A 24 -8.85 9.15 -14.91
C TRP A 24 -9.30 8.48 -13.63
N ILE A 25 -8.42 7.68 -13.03
CA ILE A 25 -8.74 6.98 -11.79
C ILE A 25 -8.97 7.97 -10.66
N GLU A 26 -8.08 8.93 -10.48
CA GLU A 26 -8.20 9.92 -9.42
C GLU A 26 -9.46 10.78 -9.59
N GLU A 27 -9.78 11.12 -10.83
CA GLU A 27 -11.03 11.84 -11.12
C GLU A 27 -12.24 11.01 -10.75
N TYR A 28 -12.22 9.71 -11.07
CA TYR A 28 -13.30 8.79 -10.72
C TYR A 28 -13.45 8.63 -9.21
N LEU A 29 -12.33 8.61 -8.50
CA LEU A 29 -12.33 8.44 -7.04
C LEU A 29 -12.69 9.73 -6.31
N GLN A 30 -12.67 10.87 -6.99
CA GLN A 30 -12.95 12.15 -6.38
C GLN A 30 -14.38 12.17 -5.82
N GLY A 31 -14.52 12.62 -4.58
CA GLY A 31 -15.81 12.61 -3.90
C GLY A 31 -16.16 11.28 -3.23
N THR A 32 -15.33 10.26 -3.40
CA THR A 32 -15.46 8.99 -2.69
C THR A 32 -14.43 8.91 -1.58
N ASP A 33 -14.58 7.91 -0.71
CA ASP A 33 -13.59 7.62 0.33
C ASP A 33 -12.56 6.58 -0.09
N TYR A 34 -12.55 6.20 -1.36
CA TYR A 34 -11.55 5.30 -1.91
C TYR A 34 -10.25 6.03 -2.24
N ALA A 35 -9.13 5.33 -2.08
CA ALA A 35 -7.82 5.83 -2.47
C ALA A 35 -7.17 4.87 -3.46
N LEU A 36 -6.43 5.42 -4.42
CA LEU A 36 -5.62 4.62 -5.33
C LEU A 36 -4.34 4.21 -4.61
N ILE A 37 -4.12 2.91 -4.50
CA ILE A 37 -2.96 2.37 -3.80
C ILE A 37 -1.87 1.95 -4.80
N THR A 38 -2.27 1.26 -5.87
CA THR A 38 -1.34 0.72 -6.85
C THR A 38 -1.84 1.02 -8.26
N LEU A 39 -0.94 1.48 -9.11
CA LEU A 39 -1.16 1.56 -10.55
C LEU A 39 0.11 1.11 -11.24
N ASN A 40 0.07 -0.07 -11.83
CA ASN A 40 1.19 -0.62 -12.59
C ASN A 40 0.78 -0.87 -14.01
N VAL A 41 1.65 -0.52 -14.94
CA VAL A 41 1.46 -0.79 -16.37
C VAL A 41 2.72 -1.50 -16.84
N SER A 42 2.60 -2.75 -17.25
CA SER A 42 3.75 -3.53 -17.71
C SER A 42 4.13 -3.15 -19.16
N ALA A 43 5.28 -3.65 -19.60
CA ALA A 43 5.71 -3.47 -20.99
C ALA A 43 4.74 -4.12 -21.97
N ALA A 44 3.99 -5.12 -21.54
CA ALA A 44 3.00 -5.81 -22.36
C ALA A 44 1.59 -5.20 -22.25
N ASN A 45 1.49 -4.02 -21.63
CA ASN A 45 0.23 -3.33 -21.39
C ASN A 45 -0.71 -4.10 -20.47
N ASP A 46 -0.16 -4.78 -19.48
CA ASP A 46 -0.95 -5.35 -18.39
C ASP A 46 -1.11 -4.26 -17.32
N ILE A 47 -2.34 -3.88 -17.06
CA ILE A 47 -2.66 -2.79 -16.15
C ILE A 47 -3.22 -3.37 -14.87
N LEU A 48 -2.60 -3.02 -13.74
CA LEU A 48 -3.08 -3.40 -12.41
C LEU A 48 -3.46 -2.14 -11.65
N VAL A 49 -4.71 -2.10 -11.19
CA VAL A 49 -5.24 -1.01 -10.38
C VAL A 49 -5.71 -1.59 -9.06
N GLU A 50 -5.17 -1.10 -7.96
CA GLU A 50 -5.60 -1.51 -6.63
C GLU A 50 -6.04 -0.29 -5.84
N VAL A 51 -7.21 -0.40 -5.23
CA VAL A 51 -7.81 0.65 -4.42
C VAL A 51 -8.08 0.13 -3.01
N ASP A 52 -8.24 1.04 -2.07
CA ASP A 52 -8.59 0.70 -0.70
C ASP A 52 -9.40 1.84 -0.08
N ARG A 53 -10.10 1.54 1.02
CA ARG A 53 -10.79 2.51 1.86
C ARG A 53 -10.96 1.96 3.27
N LEU A 54 -11.23 2.83 4.24
CA LEU A 54 -11.36 2.42 5.64
C LEU A 54 -12.47 1.39 5.86
N ALA A 55 -13.60 1.57 5.20
CA ALA A 55 -14.76 0.68 5.36
C ALA A 55 -14.64 -0.65 4.63
N GLY A 56 -13.54 -0.86 3.91
CA GLY A 56 -13.36 -2.05 3.06
C GLY A 56 -13.78 -1.80 1.63
N VAL A 57 -13.29 -2.64 0.73
CA VAL A 57 -13.50 -2.48 -0.71
C VAL A 57 -14.72 -3.26 -1.15
N ASP A 58 -15.61 -2.57 -1.88
CA ASP A 58 -16.81 -3.15 -2.46
C ASP A 58 -16.45 -3.71 -3.85
N VAL A 59 -16.83 -4.96 -4.09
CA VAL A 59 -16.59 -5.63 -5.38
C VAL A 59 -17.32 -4.89 -6.51
N ASP A 60 -18.53 -4.41 -6.25
CA ASP A 60 -19.28 -3.66 -7.24
C ASP A 60 -18.61 -2.34 -7.62
N PHE A 61 -17.96 -1.69 -6.66
CA PHE A 61 -17.19 -0.48 -6.95
C PHE A 61 -16.03 -0.79 -7.89
N CYS A 62 -15.30 -1.87 -7.62
CA CYS A 62 -14.18 -2.28 -8.49
C CYS A 62 -14.68 -2.62 -9.90
N ALA A 63 -15.82 -3.28 -10.01
CA ALA A 63 -16.39 -3.61 -11.31
C ALA A 63 -16.80 -2.34 -12.07
N ALA A 64 -17.37 -1.36 -11.38
CA ALA A 64 -17.75 -0.09 -12.00
C ALA A 64 -16.53 0.70 -12.46
N LEU A 65 -15.48 0.73 -11.65
CA LEU A 65 -14.22 1.40 -12.03
C LEU A 65 -13.58 0.69 -13.23
N ASN A 66 -13.61 -0.64 -13.24
CA ASN A 66 -13.12 -1.41 -14.37
C ASN A 66 -13.86 -1.01 -15.65
N HIS A 67 -15.18 -0.97 -15.60
CA HIS A 67 -16.02 -0.59 -16.74
C HIS A 67 -15.71 0.83 -17.22
N PHE A 68 -15.56 1.76 -16.29
CA PHE A 68 -15.20 3.15 -16.61
C PHE A 68 -13.87 3.19 -17.39
N LEU A 69 -12.86 2.46 -16.91
CA LEU A 69 -11.54 2.45 -17.55
C LEU A 69 -11.58 1.76 -18.91
N VAL A 70 -12.35 0.69 -19.04
CA VAL A 70 -12.51 0.01 -20.34
C VAL A 70 -13.08 0.97 -21.38
N GLU A 71 -14.08 1.74 -21.02
CA GLU A 71 -14.64 2.75 -21.93
C GLU A 71 -13.62 3.81 -22.31
N LYS A 72 -12.81 4.25 -21.34
CA LYS A 72 -11.79 5.27 -21.62
C LYS A 72 -10.66 4.75 -22.51
N LEU A 73 -10.28 3.48 -22.33
CA LEU A 73 -9.19 2.88 -23.09
C LEU A 73 -9.59 2.52 -24.53
N GLY A 74 -10.87 2.25 -24.76
CA GLY A 74 -11.36 1.94 -26.10
C GLY A 74 -10.82 0.63 -26.64
N ASP A 75 -10.39 0.64 -27.90
CA ASP A 75 -9.96 -0.56 -28.62
C ASP A 75 -8.47 -0.88 -28.48
N GLU A 76 -7.79 -0.30 -27.50
CA GLU A 76 -6.38 -0.57 -27.32
C GLU A 76 -6.15 -2.01 -26.81
N ASP A 77 -4.99 -2.56 -27.18
CA ASP A 77 -4.62 -3.92 -26.78
C ASP A 77 -3.98 -3.88 -25.39
N TYR A 78 -4.70 -4.38 -24.41
CA TYR A 78 -4.27 -4.35 -23.02
C TYR A 78 -5.01 -5.42 -22.22
N SER A 79 -4.50 -5.73 -21.01
CA SER A 79 -5.27 -6.42 -20.00
C SER A 79 -5.46 -5.47 -18.83
N LEU A 80 -6.58 -5.60 -18.13
CA LEU A 80 -6.91 -4.72 -17.01
C LEU A 80 -7.44 -5.53 -15.83
N GLU A 81 -6.82 -5.32 -14.68
CA GLU A 81 -7.29 -5.89 -13.43
C GLU A 81 -7.50 -4.76 -12.43
N VAL A 82 -8.71 -4.68 -11.88
CA VAL A 82 -9.07 -3.70 -10.83
C VAL A 82 -9.55 -4.46 -9.61
N GLY A 83 -8.93 -4.18 -8.48
CA GLY A 83 -9.30 -4.88 -7.25
C GLY A 83 -8.84 -4.15 -6.00
N SER A 84 -9.00 -4.84 -4.87
CA SER A 84 -8.51 -4.35 -3.60
C SER A 84 -7.04 -4.71 -3.43
N VAL A 85 -6.34 -3.91 -2.62
CA VAL A 85 -4.96 -4.20 -2.27
C VAL A 85 -4.89 -5.51 -1.47
N SER A 86 -3.82 -6.27 -1.69
CA SER A 86 -3.62 -7.54 -0.99
C SER A 86 -3.27 -7.31 0.47
N LEU A 87 -3.80 -8.16 1.36
CA LEU A 87 -3.44 -8.15 2.77
C LEU A 87 -1.96 -8.45 3.02
N THR A 88 -1.29 -9.09 2.04
CA THR A 88 0.13 -9.42 2.17
C THR A 88 1.04 -8.28 1.76
N ASP A 89 0.50 -7.25 1.13
CA ASP A 89 1.31 -6.14 0.64
C ASP A 89 1.62 -5.13 1.76
N PRO A 90 2.80 -4.52 1.72
CA PRO A 90 3.13 -3.45 2.65
C PRO A 90 2.16 -2.27 2.54
N PHE A 91 1.96 -1.58 3.66
CA PHE A 91 1.16 -0.36 3.68
C PHE A 91 1.87 0.74 2.90
N LYS A 92 1.12 1.46 2.09
CA LYS A 92 1.63 2.56 1.26
C LYS A 92 1.06 3.91 1.68
N THR A 93 -0.09 3.92 2.37
CA THR A 93 -0.77 5.15 2.74
C THR A 93 -1.13 5.14 4.21
N LYS A 94 -1.26 6.34 4.78
CA LYS A 94 -1.68 6.52 6.17
C LYS A 94 -3.04 5.84 6.44
N MET A 95 -3.93 5.88 5.48
CA MET A 95 -5.25 5.27 5.59
C MET A 95 -5.16 3.77 5.88
N GLN A 96 -4.17 3.09 5.30
CA GLN A 96 -3.97 1.66 5.55
C GLN A 96 -3.52 1.42 7.00
N TYR A 97 -2.70 2.30 7.56
CA TYR A 97 -2.37 2.24 8.98
C TYR A 97 -3.62 2.44 9.83
N GLU A 98 -4.41 3.44 9.54
CA GLU A 98 -5.65 3.72 10.29
C GLU A 98 -6.60 2.52 10.25
N LYS A 99 -6.72 1.89 9.10
CA LYS A 99 -7.56 0.71 8.90
C LYS A 99 -7.10 -0.46 9.79
N ASN A 100 -5.82 -0.51 10.09
CA ASN A 100 -5.23 -1.60 10.86
C ASN A 100 -5.00 -1.26 12.34
N LEU A 101 -5.54 -0.15 12.82
CA LEU A 101 -5.49 0.16 14.26
C LEU A 101 -6.11 -0.98 15.07
N GLY A 102 -5.39 -1.43 16.10
CA GLY A 102 -5.82 -2.54 16.93
C GLY A 102 -5.44 -3.91 16.41
N HIS A 103 -4.93 -3.99 15.20
CA HIS A 103 -4.50 -5.25 14.60
C HIS A 103 -2.99 -5.44 14.73
N ASP A 104 -2.56 -6.69 14.64
CA ASP A 104 -1.14 -7.00 14.66
C ASP A 104 -0.51 -6.70 13.30
N VAL A 105 0.68 -6.12 13.35
CA VAL A 105 1.44 -5.75 12.17
C VAL A 105 2.85 -6.31 12.25
N GLU A 106 3.46 -6.51 11.08
CA GLU A 106 4.85 -6.90 10.93
C GLU A 106 5.63 -5.71 10.41
N ILE A 107 6.73 -5.38 11.08
CA ILE A 107 7.55 -4.22 10.73
C ILE A 107 8.98 -4.69 10.46
N MET A 108 9.54 -4.25 9.35
CA MET A 108 10.96 -4.42 9.10
C MET A 108 11.66 -3.13 9.54
N ALA A 109 12.15 -3.14 10.77
CA ALA A 109 12.70 -1.97 11.43
C ALA A 109 14.21 -2.04 11.48
N LYS A 110 14.85 -0.88 11.58
CA LYS A 110 16.29 -0.79 11.68
C LYS A 110 16.71 -0.94 13.14
N GLY A 111 17.63 -1.86 13.40
CA GLY A 111 18.17 -2.07 14.74
C GLY A 111 19.27 -1.06 15.09
N GLU A 112 19.76 -1.15 16.32
CA GLU A 112 20.75 -0.20 16.84
C GLU A 112 22.06 -0.21 16.04
N LYS A 113 22.41 -1.36 15.47
CA LYS A 113 23.65 -1.50 14.67
C LYS A 113 23.42 -1.25 13.19
N GLY A 114 22.23 -0.79 12.81
CA GLY A 114 21.90 -0.53 11.42
C GLY A 114 21.39 -1.73 10.65
N GLU A 115 21.29 -2.90 11.29
CA GLU A 115 20.72 -4.07 10.66
C GLU A 115 19.21 -3.99 10.60
N TRP A 116 18.62 -4.64 9.59
CA TRP A 116 17.18 -4.75 9.48
C TRP A 116 16.66 -5.91 10.31
N ARG A 117 15.66 -5.65 11.13
CA ARG A 117 15.04 -6.65 12.01
C ARG A 117 13.54 -6.69 11.81
N LYS A 118 13.00 -7.90 11.77
CA LYS A 118 11.56 -8.11 11.70
C LYS A 118 11.01 -8.09 13.12
N VAL A 119 10.08 -7.18 13.39
CA VAL A 119 9.38 -7.11 14.66
C VAL A 119 7.88 -7.18 14.43
N LYS A 120 7.15 -7.70 15.39
CA LYS A 120 5.71 -7.86 15.31
C LYS A 120 5.05 -7.30 16.56
N GLY A 121 3.92 -6.68 16.41
CA GLY A 121 3.19 -6.12 17.53
C GLY A 121 1.85 -5.54 17.10
N GLN A 122 1.15 -4.97 18.07
CA GLN A 122 -0.17 -4.39 17.84
C GLN A 122 -0.04 -2.91 17.51
N LEU A 123 -0.64 -2.49 16.42
CA LEU A 123 -0.68 -1.08 16.03
C LEU A 123 -1.67 -0.36 16.93
N VAL A 124 -1.18 0.60 17.70
CA VAL A 124 -1.99 1.26 18.74
C VAL A 124 -2.24 2.74 18.49
N SER A 125 -1.45 3.37 17.63
CA SER A 125 -1.59 4.80 17.35
C SER A 125 -1.14 5.13 15.95
N VAL A 126 -1.89 6.02 15.29
CA VAL A 126 -1.58 6.51 13.94
C VAL A 126 -1.76 8.02 13.95
N ASP A 127 -0.66 8.75 13.82
CA ASP A 127 -0.63 10.21 13.82
C ASP A 127 -0.21 10.75 12.45
N GLU A 128 -0.14 12.06 12.33
CA GLU A 128 0.21 12.72 11.06
C GLU A 128 1.58 12.30 10.52
N GLU A 129 2.57 12.18 11.39
CA GLU A 129 3.95 11.92 10.97
C GLU A 129 4.50 10.59 11.50
N THR A 130 3.83 9.99 12.49
CA THR A 130 4.33 8.80 13.19
C THR A 130 3.22 7.81 13.43
N PHE A 131 3.65 6.59 13.75
CA PHE A 131 2.74 5.55 14.23
C PHE A 131 3.42 4.81 15.38
N SER A 132 2.63 4.17 16.24
CA SER A 132 3.15 3.46 17.41
C SER A 132 2.63 2.04 17.45
N VAL A 133 3.50 1.14 17.88
CA VAL A 133 3.22 -0.29 17.95
C VAL A 133 3.65 -0.80 19.31
N ASP A 134 2.77 -1.57 19.96
CA ASP A 134 3.09 -2.24 21.21
C ASP A 134 3.71 -3.60 20.90
N ILE A 135 4.92 -3.80 21.40
CA ILE A 135 5.71 -4.99 21.14
C ILE A 135 6.02 -5.69 22.45
N GLU A 136 5.87 -7.01 22.49
CA GLU A 136 6.29 -7.79 23.63
C GLU A 136 7.81 -7.95 23.60
N GLU A 137 8.44 -7.49 24.66
CA GLU A 137 9.90 -7.56 24.79
C GLU A 137 10.27 -8.21 26.12
N LYS A 138 11.38 -8.92 26.10
CA LYS A 138 11.95 -9.46 27.34
C LYS A 138 12.91 -8.43 27.91
N VAL A 139 12.61 -7.99 29.12
CA VAL A 139 13.39 -6.96 29.80
C VAL A 139 13.98 -7.53 31.09
N GLU A 140 15.16 -7.05 31.44
CA GLU A 140 15.78 -7.41 32.71
C GLU A 140 15.13 -6.64 33.84
N VAL A 141 14.78 -7.34 34.90
CA VAL A 141 14.20 -6.74 36.10
C VAL A 141 15.22 -6.86 37.23
N PRO A 142 15.53 -5.75 37.91
CA PRO A 142 16.49 -5.80 39.03
C PRO A 142 16.08 -6.83 40.07
N GLY A 143 17.03 -7.65 40.51
CA GLY A 143 16.79 -8.66 41.53
C GLY A 143 16.22 -9.96 41.00
N LYS A 144 15.95 -10.11 39.72
CA LYS A 144 15.43 -11.34 39.17
C LYS A 144 16.42 -11.94 38.17
N LYS A 145 16.55 -13.27 38.20
CA LYS A 145 17.47 -13.99 37.30
C LYS A 145 16.91 -14.15 35.90
N ARG A 146 15.59 -14.16 35.75
CA ARG A 146 14.93 -14.32 34.45
C ARG A 146 14.40 -12.98 33.98
N LYS A 147 14.46 -12.78 32.67
CA LYS A 147 13.84 -11.62 32.02
C LYS A 147 12.33 -11.77 32.09
N GLU A 148 11.65 -10.67 32.28
CA GLU A 148 10.19 -10.63 32.22
C GLU A 148 9.75 -10.13 30.86
N THR A 149 8.62 -10.65 30.39
CA THR A 149 7.99 -10.14 29.17
C THR A 149 7.18 -8.90 29.54
N GLN A 150 7.48 -7.80 28.85
CA GLN A 150 6.74 -6.54 29.02
C GLN A 150 6.33 -6.02 27.67
N ILE A 151 5.26 -5.24 27.66
CA ILE A 151 4.81 -4.57 26.46
C ILE A 151 5.46 -3.20 26.43
N VAL A 152 6.19 -2.93 25.35
CA VAL A 152 6.89 -1.66 25.16
C VAL A 152 6.34 -1.00 23.89
N THR A 153 5.95 0.27 24.03
CA THR A 153 5.45 1.03 22.89
C THR A 153 6.59 1.66 22.15
N HIS A 154 6.69 1.34 20.85
CA HIS A 154 7.68 1.93 19.96
C HIS A 154 7.00 2.83 18.95
N THR A 155 7.62 3.96 18.67
CA THR A 155 7.09 4.93 17.71
C THR A 155 8.08 5.13 16.57
N TRP A 156 7.57 5.09 15.35
CA TRP A 156 8.37 5.33 14.14
C TRP A 156 7.71 6.39 13.28
N ARG A 157 8.54 7.08 12.52
CA ARG A 157 8.05 7.86 11.38
C ARG A 157 7.73 6.89 10.26
N TYR A 158 6.81 7.28 9.38
CA TYR A 158 6.37 6.38 8.29
C TYR A 158 7.50 6.01 7.34
N ASP A 159 8.53 6.83 7.22
CA ASP A 159 9.67 6.58 6.33
C ASP A 159 10.82 5.80 6.97
N GLU A 160 10.77 5.53 8.26
CA GLU A 160 11.86 4.83 8.95
C GLU A 160 11.90 3.32 8.70
N PRO A 161 10.78 2.59 8.78
CA PRO A 161 10.82 1.16 8.49
C PRO A 161 10.99 0.90 7.01
N LYS A 162 11.58 -0.25 6.69
CA LYS A 162 11.66 -0.69 5.30
C LYS A 162 10.28 -1.03 4.77
N TYR A 163 9.46 -1.66 5.61
CA TYR A 163 8.04 -1.91 5.32
C TYR A 163 7.27 -2.11 6.61
N VAL A 164 5.97 -1.92 6.54
CA VAL A 164 5.00 -2.30 7.56
C VAL A 164 3.83 -2.97 6.85
N LYS A 165 3.38 -4.10 7.36
CA LYS A 165 2.26 -4.80 6.75
C LYS A 165 1.45 -5.54 7.81
N TYR A 166 0.23 -5.92 7.43
CA TYR A 166 -0.64 -6.74 8.27
C TYR A 166 0.05 -8.06 8.60
N ASP A 167 0.00 -8.47 9.85
CA ASP A 167 0.59 -9.74 10.28
C ASP A 167 -0.43 -10.85 10.08
N LEU A 168 -0.25 -11.60 8.99
CA LEU A 168 -1.05 -12.77 8.72
C LEU A 168 -0.53 -13.93 9.56
N LYS A 169 -1.37 -14.38 10.48
CA LYS A 169 -1.03 -15.51 11.34
C LYS A 169 -1.60 -16.79 10.74
N PHE A 170 -0.74 -17.74 10.55
CA PHE A 170 -1.14 -19.05 10.04
C PHE A 170 -1.02 -20.11 11.12
#